data_ce16d0911ca7007e93f0a2162b4a8f3b
#
_entry.id   ce16d0911ca7007e93f0a2162b4a8f3b
#
_cell.length_a   1.000
_cell.length_b   1.000
_cell.length_c   1.000
_cell.angle_alpha   90.00
_cell.angle_beta   90.00
_cell.angle_gamma   90.00
#
_symmetry.space_group_name_H-M   'P 1'
#
loop_
_entity.id
_entity.type
_entity.pdbx_description
1 polymer ?
#
loop_
_entity_poly.entity_id
_entity_poly.type
_entity_poly.pdbx_seq_one_letter_code
_entity_poly.pdbx_strand_id
1 'polypeptide(L)'
;MKKIFLLLIAAVTMVACKNDDTDFSSYTNRPSSSTDPIPEDAIKVIYITYSDNSVTVSGDDANYVTANGADVTVTGEIDSLLLVLSGTTTDGSLLVNRQKKYGIKLNGISINNGDGPAINNQGSKYLYVEVADGTTNTLTDGTTYTEQVYDQKGALFSEGEMYLYGTGTLNVTGNCRHAIACDDFIVIDDDVTLNVKSPSGSGIKVNDGLWINNGTIDINVTADAARGIRCDSIVVINGGNTTITTSGDCVYDSSTMDYSSAACIKCDYPFTMTAGSLTMTSSGDGGKGINCTRDIIFKGGTLVATTTGDNTNGKPKAIKSDTGIIVSGGSFKATVDSSWACDNGYEDGSLSDDELAKKRVTVEGSPTTKDIKKKSVTIIF
;
A
#
# COMPACT_ATOMS: atom_id res chain seq x y z
N MET A 1 45.12 54.14 7.84
CA MET A 1 44.23 53.43 6.89
C MET A 1 43.53 52.33 7.64
N LYS A 2 42.29 52.57 8.10
CA LYS A 2 41.46 51.59 8.83
C LYS A 2 40.60 50.87 7.79
N LYS A 3 40.81 49.54 7.65
CA LYS A 3 39.94 48.69 6.82
C LYS A 3 38.68 48.33 7.63
N ILE A 4 37.54 48.80 7.17
CA ILE A 4 36.23 48.44 7.67
C ILE A 4 35.85 47.12 7.01
N PHE A 5 35.71 46.06 7.83
CA PHE A 5 35.13 44.77 7.41
C PHE A 5 33.60 44.89 7.49
N LEU A 6 32.95 44.90 6.35
CA LEU A 6 31.49 44.85 6.26
C LEU A 6 31.05 43.40 6.41
N LEU A 7 30.46 43.06 7.55
CA LEU A 7 29.85 41.75 7.81
C LEU A 7 28.46 41.71 7.17
N LEU A 8 28.31 40.99 6.07
CA LEU A 8 27.02 40.77 5.43
C LEU A 8 26.29 39.66 6.21
N ILE A 9 25.37 40.03 7.06
CA ILE A 9 24.44 39.09 7.72
C ILE A 9 23.37 38.71 6.68
N ALA A 10 23.50 37.53 6.10
CA ALA A 10 22.43 36.94 5.33
C ALA A 10 21.33 36.52 6.31
N ALA A 11 20.21 37.24 6.35
CA ALA A 11 19.01 36.83 7.03
C ALA A 11 18.41 35.66 6.24
N VAL A 12 18.62 34.46 6.75
CA VAL A 12 17.86 33.29 6.31
C VAL A 12 16.44 33.47 6.88
N THR A 13 15.54 33.94 6.06
CA THR A 13 14.10 33.87 6.36
C THR A 13 13.71 32.39 6.33
N MET A 14 13.63 31.78 7.51
CA MET A 14 12.88 30.53 7.65
C MET A 14 11.43 30.85 7.29
N VAL A 15 11.03 30.47 6.11
CA VAL A 15 9.62 30.31 5.78
C VAL A 15 9.16 29.16 6.67
N ALA A 16 8.56 29.50 7.81
CA ALA A 16 7.76 28.54 8.57
C ALA A 16 6.68 28.06 7.60
N CYS A 17 6.75 26.83 7.18
CA CYS A 17 5.59 26.15 6.61
C CYS A 17 4.48 26.31 7.64
N LYS A 18 3.49 27.15 7.33
CA LYS A 18 2.22 27.11 8.01
C LYS A 18 1.77 25.66 7.93
N ASN A 19 1.43 25.07 9.08
CA ASN A 19 0.54 23.93 9.12
C ASN A 19 -0.73 24.38 8.40
N ASP A 20 -0.84 24.06 7.11
CA ASP A 20 -2.12 23.97 6.48
C ASP A 20 -2.80 22.80 7.20
N ASP A 21 -3.78 23.09 8.02
CA ASP A 21 -4.84 22.16 8.37
C ASP A 21 -5.57 21.84 7.06
N THR A 22 -4.95 20.98 6.27
CA THR A 22 -5.56 20.46 5.03
C THR A 22 -6.77 19.67 5.49
N ASP A 23 -7.95 20.15 5.13
CA ASP A 23 -9.21 19.47 5.36
C ASP A 23 -9.19 18.16 4.55
N PHE A 24 -8.73 17.08 5.18
CA PHE A 24 -8.66 15.76 4.60
C PHE A 24 -10.04 15.15 4.31
N SER A 25 -11.14 15.81 4.65
CA SER A 25 -12.49 15.37 4.30
C SER A 25 -12.70 15.30 2.79
N SER A 26 -11.93 16.04 2.00
CA SER A 26 -11.97 16.01 0.54
C SER A 26 -11.24 14.80 -0.07
N TYR A 27 -10.38 14.13 0.66
CA TYR A 27 -9.58 12.98 0.16
C TYR A 27 -10.31 11.63 0.20
N THR A 28 -11.58 11.60 0.63
CA THR A 28 -12.40 10.38 0.51
C THR A 28 -12.79 10.07 -0.92
N ASN A 29 -12.67 11.04 -1.82
CA ASN A 29 -12.90 10.85 -3.23
C ASN A 29 -11.57 10.43 -3.91
N ARG A 30 -11.65 9.43 -4.79
CA ARG A 30 -10.59 9.10 -5.74
C ARG A 30 -9.99 10.40 -6.28
N PRO A 31 -8.65 10.53 -6.32
CA PRO A 31 -8.04 11.68 -6.98
C PRO A 31 -8.68 11.85 -8.36
N SER A 32 -9.24 12.99 -8.64
CA SER A 32 -9.80 13.34 -9.95
C SER A 32 -8.64 13.62 -10.90
N SER A 33 -7.76 12.66 -11.06
CA SER A 33 -6.81 12.72 -12.15
C SER A 33 -7.59 12.58 -13.43
N SER A 34 -7.07 13.06 -14.50
CA SER A 34 -7.49 12.74 -15.86
C SER A 34 -7.39 11.22 -16.09
N THR A 35 -8.24 10.50 -15.39
CA THR A 35 -8.34 9.04 -15.34
C THR A 35 -9.17 8.51 -16.49
N ASP A 36 -9.26 9.29 -17.56
CA ASP A 36 -9.76 8.71 -18.78
C ASP A 36 -8.80 7.60 -19.17
N PRO A 37 -9.26 6.36 -19.25
CA PRO A 37 -8.48 5.27 -19.79
C PRO A 37 -7.92 5.73 -21.15
N ILE A 38 -6.83 5.12 -21.56
CA ILE A 38 -6.28 5.42 -22.90
C ILE A 38 -7.41 5.24 -23.90
N PRO A 39 -7.77 6.26 -24.74
CA PRO A 39 -8.87 6.13 -25.66
C PRO A 39 -8.70 4.91 -26.57
N GLU A 40 -9.69 4.03 -26.63
CA GLU A 40 -9.61 2.75 -27.35
C GLU A 40 -9.29 2.90 -28.84
N ASP A 41 -9.75 3.97 -29.48
CA ASP A 41 -9.57 4.28 -30.86
C ASP A 41 -8.17 4.80 -31.25
N ALA A 42 -7.34 5.09 -30.26
CA ALA A 42 -5.98 5.60 -30.45
C ALA A 42 -4.89 4.69 -29.85
N ILE A 43 -5.27 3.51 -29.31
CA ILE A 43 -4.32 2.63 -28.63
C ILE A 43 -3.36 1.97 -29.61
N LYS A 44 -2.07 2.12 -29.36
CA LYS A 44 -1.01 1.33 -29.97
C LYS A 44 -0.68 0.15 -29.08
N VAL A 45 -0.79 -1.05 -29.63
CA VAL A 45 -0.65 -2.29 -28.86
C VAL A 45 0.65 -2.99 -29.20
N ILE A 46 1.43 -3.31 -28.17
CA ILE A 46 2.60 -4.18 -28.26
C ILE A 46 2.30 -5.44 -27.46
N TYR A 47 2.40 -6.58 -28.10
CA TYR A 47 2.27 -7.89 -27.47
C TYR A 47 3.66 -8.42 -27.10
N ILE A 48 3.84 -8.80 -25.85
CA ILE A 48 5.07 -9.41 -25.32
C ILE A 48 4.68 -10.76 -24.75
N THR A 49 5.09 -11.84 -25.45
CA THR A 49 4.81 -13.20 -25.02
C THR A 49 6.09 -13.86 -24.54
N TYR A 50 6.11 -14.18 -23.26
CA TYR A 50 7.22 -14.85 -22.61
C TYR A 50 7.17 -16.37 -22.85
N SER A 51 8.33 -16.97 -23.10
CA SER A 51 8.50 -18.42 -23.28
C SER A 51 9.85 -18.85 -22.69
N ASP A 52 9.84 -19.30 -21.44
CA ASP A 52 11.03 -19.61 -20.66
C ASP A 52 12.10 -18.49 -20.71
N ASN A 53 13.18 -18.68 -21.43
CA ASN A 53 14.32 -17.76 -21.52
C ASN A 53 14.24 -16.81 -22.73
N SER A 54 13.08 -16.62 -23.31
CA SER A 54 12.93 -15.79 -24.51
C SER A 54 11.58 -15.07 -24.52
N VAL A 55 11.48 -14.05 -25.36
CA VAL A 55 10.22 -13.37 -25.62
C VAL A 55 9.96 -13.23 -27.13
N THR A 56 8.70 -13.25 -27.50
CA THR A 56 8.24 -12.84 -28.81
C THR A 56 7.55 -11.49 -28.68
N VAL A 57 8.01 -10.52 -29.46
CA VAL A 57 7.46 -9.17 -29.49
C VAL A 57 6.78 -8.94 -30.83
N SER A 58 5.55 -8.43 -30.82
CA SER A 58 4.79 -8.11 -32.03
C SER A 58 3.83 -6.94 -31.79
N GLY A 59 3.25 -6.40 -32.83
CA GLY A 59 2.31 -5.28 -32.77
C GLY A 59 2.92 -3.97 -33.26
N ASP A 60 2.29 -2.87 -32.86
CA ASP A 60 2.65 -1.52 -33.31
C ASP A 60 3.94 -1.06 -32.64
N ASP A 61 4.83 -0.43 -33.41
CA ASP A 61 6.05 0.19 -32.83
C ASP A 61 6.92 -0.76 -31.96
N ALA A 62 6.96 -2.06 -32.29
CA ALA A 62 7.73 -3.08 -31.58
C ALA A 62 9.24 -2.79 -31.50
N ASN A 63 9.75 -1.86 -32.32
CA ASN A 63 11.13 -1.37 -32.28
C ASN A 63 11.50 -0.59 -31.00
N TYR A 64 10.54 -0.17 -30.19
CA TYR A 64 10.79 0.42 -28.86
C TYR A 64 11.00 -0.62 -27.76
N VAL A 65 10.87 -1.88 -28.09
CA VAL A 65 11.11 -3.01 -27.19
C VAL A 65 12.44 -3.65 -27.52
N THR A 66 13.29 -3.78 -26.52
CA THR A 66 14.52 -4.58 -26.60
C THR A 66 14.41 -5.75 -25.64
N ALA A 67 14.96 -6.88 -26.01
CA ALA A 67 14.97 -8.07 -25.20
C ALA A 67 16.36 -8.72 -25.20
N ASN A 68 16.77 -9.17 -24.01
CA ASN A 68 17.94 -10.00 -23.80
C ASN A 68 17.48 -11.27 -23.09
N GLY A 69 17.26 -12.36 -23.83
CA GLY A 69 16.57 -13.52 -23.29
C GLY A 69 15.11 -13.19 -22.94
N ALA A 70 14.75 -13.34 -21.68
CA ALA A 70 13.45 -12.96 -21.13
C ALA A 70 13.46 -11.61 -20.37
N ASP A 71 14.57 -10.88 -20.38
CA ASP A 71 14.63 -9.52 -19.85
C ASP A 71 14.21 -8.52 -20.93
N VAL A 72 13.11 -7.85 -20.69
CA VAL A 72 12.50 -6.93 -21.63
C VAL A 72 12.64 -5.51 -21.14
N THR A 73 13.09 -4.61 -22.02
CA THR A 73 13.11 -3.17 -21.78
C THR A 73 12.25 -2.45 -22.80
N VAL A 74 11.34 -1.63 -22.33
CA VAL A 74 10.50 -0.76 -23.18
C VAL A 74 10.92 0.68 -22.95
N THR A 75 11.29 1.36 -24.03
CA THR A 75 11.69 2.77 -24.03
C THR A 75 10.89 3.56 -25.06
N GLY A 76 11.05 4.88 -25.07
CA GLY A 76 10.43 5.74 -26.08
C GLY A 76 9.06 6.28 -25.66
N GLU A 77 8.68 7.35 -26.37
CA GLU A 77 7.55 8.20 -26.01
C GLU A 77 6.36 8.01 -26.97
N ILE A 78 5.91 6.76 -27.10
CA ILE A 78 4.71 6.42 -27.91
C ILE A 78 3.47 6.96 -27.18
N ASP A 79 2.58 7.66 -27.88
CA ASP A 79 1.30 8.03 -27.31
C ASP A 79 0.36 6.82 -27.24
N SER A 80 -0.47 6.77 -26.22
CA SER A 80 -1.53 5.76 -26.05
C SER A 80 -1.03 4.31 -26.15
N LEU A 81 0.10 3.99 -25.49
CA LEU A 81 0.67 2.65 -25.52
C LEU A 81 -0.07 1.70 -24.58
N LEU A 82 -0.34 0.49 -25.05
CA LEU A 82 -0.76 -0.67 -24.26
C LEU A 82 0.22 -1.83 -24.48
N LEU A 83 0.83 -2.31 -23.43
CA LEU A 83 1.63 -3.53 -23.42
C LEU A 83 0.75 -4.71 -22.99
N VAL A 84 0.57 -5.71 -23.83
CA VAL A 84 -0.15 -6.94 -23.48
C VAL A 84 0.85 -8.03 -23.18
N LEU A 85 0.88 -8.47 -21.92
CA LEU A 85 1.83 -9.46 -21.42
C LEU A 85 1.16 -10.82 -21.31
N SER A 86 1.80 -11.86 -21.81
CA SER A 86 1.33 -13.25 -21.71
C SER A 86 2.48 -14.24 -21.64
N GLY A 87 2.19 -15.50 -21.28
CA GLY A 87 3.16 -16.57 -21.23
C GLY A 87 3.88 -16.70 -19.90
N THR A 88 4.99 -17.40 -19.89
CA THR A 88 5.69 -17.75 -18.62
C THR A 88 7.20 -17.70 -18.80
N THR A 89 7.88 -17.13 -17.79
CA THR A 89 9.33 -17.19 -17.63
C THR A 89 9.70 -17.54 -16.20
N THR A 90 10.76 -18.33 -16.05
CA THR A 90 11.34 -18.69 -14.74
C THR A 90 12.49 -17.75 -14.33
N ASP A 91 12.97 -16.93 -15.29
CA ASP A 91 13.97 -15.89 -15.06
C ASP A 91 13.83 -14.84 -16.17
N GLY A 92 13.19 -13.72 -15.84
CA GLY A 92 12.97 -12.63 -16.76
C GLY A 92 12.25 -11.44 -16.12
N SER A 93 12.22 -10.34 -16.84
CA SER A 93 11.73 -9.07 -16.31
C SER A 93 11.05 -8.20 -17.35
N LEU A 94 10.30 -7.20 -16.88
CA LEU A 94 9.85 -6.06 -17.69
C LEU A 94 10.31 -4.75 -17.03
N LEU A 95 11.23 -4.06 -17.66
CA LEU A 95 11.62 -2.69 -17.32
C LEU A 95 10.94 -1.74 -18.31
N VAL A 96 10.21 -0.76 -17.79
CA VAL A 96 9.63 0.31 -18.61
C VAL A 96 10.20 1.66 -18.18
N ASN A 97 10.89 2.34 -19.09
CA ASN A 97 11.45 3.66 -18.85
C ASN A 97 10.90 4.65 -19.88
N ARG A 98 9.82 5.33 -19.50
CA ARG A 98 9.13 6.30 -20.36
C ARG A 98 8.43 7.37 -19.53
N GLN A 99 8.19 8.55 -20.13
CA GLN A 99 7.61 9.70 -19.43
C GLN A 99 6.17 10.03 -19.87
N LYS A 100 5.47 9.09 -20.51
CA LYS A 100 4.07 9.22 -20.88
C LYS A 100 3.24 8.14 -20.20
N LYS A 101 1.97 8.43 -19.91
CA LYS A 101 1.03 7.45 -19.40
C LYS A 101 0.88 6.28 -20.36
N TYR A 102 0.68 5.07 -19.84
CA TYR A 102 0.53 3.87 -20.63
C TYR A 102 -0.19 2.77 -19.83
N GLY A 103 -0.63 1.74 -20.53
CA GLY A 103 -1.24 0.57 -19.94
C GLY A 103 -0.36 -0.67 -20.03
N ILE A 104 -0.49 -1.52 -19.04
CA ILE A 104 -0.05 -2.93 -19.04
C ILE A 104 -1.30 -3.79 -18.86
N LYS A 105 -1.56 -4.68 -19.79
CA LYS A 105 -2.59 -5.71 -19.65
C LYS A 105 -1.93 -7.04 -19.32
N LEU A 106 -2.18 -7.54 -18.12
CA LEU A 106 -1.74 -8.85 -17.65
C LEU A 106 -2.73 -9.89 -18.19
N ASN A 107 -2.31 -10.67 -19.17
CA ASN A 107 -3.16 -11.61 -19.90
C ASN A 107 -2.63 -13.05 -19.82
N GLY A 108 -2.65 -13.60 -18.62
CA GLY A 108 -2.12 -14.93 -18.33
C GLY A 108 -0.59 -14.95 -18.31
N ILE A 109 0.01 -13.94 -17.68
CA ILE A 109 1.46 -13.81 -17.54
C ILE A 109 1.96 -14.44 -16.23
N SER A 110 3.09 -15.11 -16.28
CA SER A 110 3.86 -15.51 -15.08
C SER A 110 5.32 -15.11 -15.26
N ILE A 111 5.77 -14.14 -14.49
CA ILE A 111 7.17 -13.71 -14.44
C ILE A 111 7.75 -14.06 -13.07
N ASN A 112 8.81 -14.85 -13.07
CA ASN A 112 9.74 -14.93 -11.96
C ASN A 112 11.04 -14.25 -12.41
N ASN A 113 11.55 -13.32 -11.59
CA ASN A 113 12.84 -12.68 -11.82
C ASN A 113 13.78 -13.03 -10.65
N GLY A 114 14.86 -13.76 -10.93
CA GLY A 114 15.77 -14.25 -9.90
C GLY A 114 16.63 -13.18 -9.24
N ASP A 115 16.82 -12.03 -9.88
CA ASP A 115 17.77 -11.00 -9.47
C ASP A 115 17.24 -9.56 -9.51
N GLY A 116 15.92 -9.38 -9.62
CA GLY A 116 15.29 -8.05 -9.65
C GLY A 116 13.76 -8.09 -9.59
N PRO A 117 13.09 -6.93 -9.79
CA PRO A 117 11.65 -6.84 -9.95
C PRO A 117 11.13 -7.64 -11.15
N ALA A 118 9.97 -8.27 -11.03
CA ALA A 118 9.29 -8.87 -12.17
C ALA A 118 8.81 -7.79 -13.16
N ILE A 119 8.22 -6.68 -12.65
CA ILE A 119 7.84 -5.49 -13.42
C ILE A 119 8.38 -4.25 -12.71
N ASN A 120 9.16 -3.45 -13.43
CA ASN A 120 9.78 -2.23 -12.94
C ASN A 120 9.41 -1.05 -13.85
N ASN A 121 8.47 -0.19 -13.40
CA ASN A 121 8.13 1.06 -14.08
C ASN A 121 8.95 2.22 -13.50
N GLN A 122 9.79 2.81 -14.33
CA GLN A 122 10.61 3.98 -14.04
C GLN A 122 10.02 5.28 -14.60
N GLY A 123 8.81 5.22 -15.14
CA GLY A 123 8.07 6.39 -15.60
C GLY A 123 7.36 7.09 -14.47
N SER A 124 7.43 8.42 -14.43
CA SER A 124 6.78 9.26 -13.43
C SER A 124 5.34 9.65 -13.78
N LYS A 125 4.68 8.91 -14.69
CA LYS A 125 3.32 9.16 -15.15
C LYS A 125 2.46 7.92 -14.93
N TYR A 126 1.14 8.09 -15.03
CA TYR A 126 0.16 7.04 -14.80
C TYR A 126 0.49 5.73 -15.49
N LEU A 127 0.61 4.68 -14.69
CA LEU A 127 0.64 3.29 -15.09
C LEU A 127 -0.75 2.68 -14.85
N TYR A 128 -1.41 2.23 -15.90
CA TYR A 128 -2.66 1.49 -15.84
C TYR A 128 -2.35 -0.01 -15.93
N VAL A 129 -2.62 -0.76 -14.86
CA VAL A 129 -2.42 -2.22 -14.83
C VAL A 129 -3.78 -2.90 -14.88
N GLU A 130 -4.15 -3.40 -16.06
CA GLU A 130 -5.34 -4.20 -16.26
C GLU A 130 -5.05 -5.67 -15.99
N VAL A 131 -5.80 -6.28 -15.08
CA VAL A 131 -5.78 -7.73 -14.85
C VAL A 131 -6.92 -8.34 -15.68
N ALA A 132 -6.58 -8.94 -16.81
CA ALA A 132 -7.56 -9.38 -17.80
C ALA A 132 -8.54 -10.41 -17.26
N ASP A 133 -9.79 -10.32 -17.68
CA ASP A 133 -10.87 -11.19 -17.25
C ASP A 133 -10.54 -12.67 -17.47
N GLY A 134 -10.89 -13.53 -16.50
CA GLY A 134 -10.69 -14.97 -16.54
C GLY A 134 -9.23 -15.42 -16.52
N THR A 135 -8.26 -14.50 -16.34
CA THR A 135 -6.84 -14.85 -16.31
C THR A 135 -6.30 -14.93 -14.87
N THR A 136 -5.24 -15.73 -14.72
CA THR A 136 -4.41 -15.74 -13.50
C THR A 136 -3.00 -15.29 -13.89
N ASN A 137 -2.51 -14.28 -13.20
CA ASN A 137 -1.22 -13.65 -13.44
C ASN A 137 -0.35 -13.77 -12.19
N THR A 138 0.96 -13.97 -12.36
CA THR A 138 1.90 -14.15 -11.25
C THR A 138 3.14 -13.31 -11.48
N LEU A 139 3.53 -12.53 -10.48
CA LEU A 139 4.74 -11.73 -10.46
C LEU A 139 5.54 -12.10 -9.21
N THR A 140 6.77 -12.55 -9.39
CA THR A 140 7.65 -12.96 -8.30
C THR A 140 9.05 -12.42 -8.54
N ASP A 141 9.64 -11.82 -7.52
CA ASP A 141 11.03 -11.36 -7.53
C ASP A 141 11.98 -12.39 -6.89
N GLY A 142 13.28 -12.17 -7.06
CA GLY A 142 14.34 -12.93 -6.38
C GLY A 142 14.49 -12.53 -4.90
N THR A 143 15.31 -13.28 -4.18
CA THR A 143 15.64 -12.99 -2.77
C THR A 143 16.71 -11.90 -2.62
N THR A 144 17.40 -11.56 -3.69
CA THR A 144 18.39 -10.48 -3.78
C THR A 144 18.21 -9.76 -5.10
N TYR A 145 18.52 -8.45 -5.12
CA TYR A 145 18.51 -7.67 -6.34
C TYR A 145 19.93 -7.37 -6.80
N THR A 146 20.21 -7.57 -8.08
CA THR A 146 21.42 -7.07 -8.72
C THR A 146 21.32 -5.55 -8.79
N GLU A 147 22.39 -4.85 -8.39
CA GLU A 147 22.41 -3.39 -8.40
C GLU A 147 22.22 -2.86 -9.82
N GLN A 148 21.30 -1.93 -9.98
CA GLN A 148 20.91 -1.29 -11.22
C GLN A 148 20.99 0.24 -11.07
N VAL A 149 20.97 0.95 -12.20
CA VAL A 149 20.88 2.42 -12.24
C VAL A 149 19.50 2.90 -11.76
N TYR A 150 18.50 2.03 -11.90
CA TYR A 150 17.10 2.31 -11.60
C TYR A 150 16.71 1.83 -10.21
N ASP A 151 15.78 2.50 -9.60
CA ASP A 151 15.20 2.07 -8.33
C ASP A 151 14.50 0.72 -8.47
N GLN A 152 14.62 -0.09 -7.41
CA GLN A 152 14.07 -1.43 -7.34
C GLN A 152 13.48 -1.63 -5.94
N LYS A 153 12.15 -1.50 -5.79
CA LYS A 153 11.52 -1.45 -4.46
C LYS A 153 10.54 -2.59 -4.20
N GLY A 154 10.16 -3.34 -5.23
CA GLY A 154 9.20 -4.45 -5.10
C GLY A 154 9.14 -5.32 -6.34
N ALA A 155 8.47 -6.48 -6.24
CA ALA A 155 8.26 -7.38 -7.37
C ALA A 155 7.44 -6.72 -8.49
N LEU A 156 6.45 -5.89 -8.13
CA LEU A 156 5.78 -4.91 -8.99
C LEU A 156 6.09 -3.53 -8.44
N PHE A 157 6.88 -2.75 -9.17
CA PHE A 157 7.28 -1.41 -8.77
C PHE A 157 6.90 -0.34 -9.79
N SER A 158 6.47 0.83 -9.30
CA SER A 158 6.19 2.01 -10.11
C SER A 158 6.73 3.28 -9.43
N GLU A 159 7.50 4.08 -10.18
CA GLU A 159 7.87 5.45 -9.78
C GLU A 159 6.68 6.40 -9.83
N GLY A 160 5.79 6.27 -10.81
CA GLY A 160 4.60 7.09 -10.98
C GLY A 160 3.34 6.38 -10.52
N GLU A 161 2.23 7.10 -10.59
CA GLU A 161 0.91 6.68 -10.13
C GLU A 161 0.49 5.34 -10.75
N MET A 162 -0.11 4.46 -9.96
CA MET A 162 -0.56 3.14 -10.41
C MET A 162 -2.07 2.97 -10.25
N TYR A 163 -2.74 2.59 -11.34
CA TYR A 163 -4.11 2.11 -11.35
C TYR A 163 -4.12 0.61 -11.59
N LEU A 164 -4.58 -0.17 -10.62
CA LEU A 164 -4.75 -1.61 -10.71
C LEU A 164 -6.24 -1.93 -10.79
N TYR A 165 -6.68 -2.53 -11.89
CA TYR A 165 -8.09 -2.76 -12.18
C TYR A 165 -8.32 -4.01 -13.03
N GLY A 166 -9.58 -4.33 -13.30
CA GLY A 166 -10.00 -5.51 -14.05
C GLY A 166 -10.66 -6.55 -13.17
N THR A 167 -10.88 -7.77 -13.71
CA THR A 167 -11.65 -8.83 -13.04
C THR A 167 -10.88 -10.14 -12.92
N GLY A 168 -9.65 -10.18 -13.40
CA GLY A 168 -8.77 -11.35 -13.27
C GLY A 168 -8.10 -11.47 -11.90
N THR A 169 -7.21 -12.45 -11.79
CA THR A 169 -6.41 -12.70 -10.59
C THR A 169 -4.95 -12.29 -10.79
N LEU A 170 -4.40 -11.54 -9.84
CA LEU A 170 -2.99 -11.19 -9.78
C LEU A 170 -2.39 -11.69 -8.46
N ASN A 171 -1.38 -12.53 -8.58
CA ASN A 171 -0.56 -12.99 -7.45
C ASN A 171 0.78 -12.27 -7.49
N VAL A 172 1.17 -11.61 -6.39
CA VAL A 172 2.46 -10.91 -6.29
C VAL A 172 3.21 -11.42 -5.07
N THR A 173 4.45 -11.85 -5.28
CA THR A 173 5.32 -12.28 -4.17
C THR A 173 6.60 -11.44 -4.16
N GLY A 174 6.84 -10.74 -3.04
CA GLY A 174 8.03 -9.92 -2.80
C GLY A 174 9.01 -10.62 -1.86
N ASN A 175 10.02 -11.28 -2.42
CA ASN A 175 11.00 -12.07 -1.64
C ASN A 175 12.20 -11.23 -1.18
N CYS A 176 12.54 -10.13 -1.87
CA CYS A 176 13.68 -9.28 -1.53
C CYS A 176 13.26 -8.06 -0.71
N ARG A 177 12.25 -7.33 -1.18
CA ARG A 177 11.78 -6.09 -0.55
C ARG A 177 10.26 -6.12 -0.34
N HIS A 178 9.51 -5.24 -1.03
CA HIS A 178 8.06 -5.23 -1.00
C HIS A 178 7.48 -6.10 -2.11
N ALA A 179 6.25 -6.58 -1.96
CA ALA A 179 5.61 -7.26 -3.08
C ALA A 179 5.16 -6.22 -4.13
N ILE A 180 4.43 -5.20 -3.70
CA ILE A 180 4.03 -4.06 -4.55
C ILE A 180 4.59 -2.79 -3.93
N ALA A 181 5.23 -1.96 -4.74
CA ALA A 181 5.72 -0.65 -4.31
C ALA A 181 5.38 0.44 -5.34
N CYS A 182 5.03 1.62 -4.84
CA CYS A 182 4.77 2.80 -5.66
C CYS A 182 5.26 4.05 -4.95
N ASP A 183 6.02 4.88 -5.66
CA ASP A 183 6.54 6.13 -5.09
C ASP A 183 5.55 7.28 -5.14
N ASP A 184 4.44 7.10 -5.86
CA ASP A 184 3.32 8.01 -5.90
C ASP A 184 2.11 7.32 -5.23
N PHE A 185 0.92 7.35 -5.80
CA PHE A 185 -0.26 6.71 -5.22
C PHE A 185 -0.71 5.45 -5.97
N ILE A 186 -1.49 4.61 -5.28
CA ILE A 186 -2.13 3.44 -5.86
C ILE A 186 -3.65 3.57 -5.74
N VAL A 187 -4.37 3.26 -6.83
CA VAL A 187 -5.81 3.01 -6.83
C VAL A 187 -6.06 1.57 -7.23
N ILE A 188 -6.83 0.84 -6.42
CA ILE A 188 -7.31 -0.51 -6.72
C ILE A 188 -8.81 -0.42 -6.96
N ASP A 189 -9.26 -0.90 -8.13
CA ASP A 189 -10.65 -0.75 -8.58
C ASP A 189 -11.17 -2.03 -9.25
N ASP A 190 -12.43 -2.01 -9.66
CA ASP A 190 -13.16 -3.14 -10.25
C ASP A 190 -13.20 -4.37 -9.32
N ASP A 191 -13.47 -5.56 -9.88
CA ASP A 191 -13.57 -6.81 -9.13
C ASP A 191 -12.26 -7.63 -9.14
N VAL A 192 -11.10 -6.93 -9.22
CA VAL A 192 -9.79 -7.58 -9.24
C VAL A 192 -9.58 -8.48 -8.00
N THR A 193 -9.05 -9.68 -8.24
CA THR A 193 -8.54 -10.54 -7.15
C THR A 193 -7.04 -10.35 -7.02
N LEU A 194 -6.59 -9.79 -5.91
CA LEU A 194 -5.19 -9.48 -5.64
C LEU A 194 -4.68 -10.28 -4.45
N ASN A 195 -3.75 -11.19 -4.68
CA ASN A 195 -3.09 -11.99 -3.64
C ASN A 195 -1.63 -11.52 -3.50
N VAL A 196 -1.28 -11.03 -2.32
CA VAL A 196 0.03 -10.44 -2.02
C VAL A 196 0.73 -11.23 -0.92
N LYS A 197 1.96 -11.65 -1.18
CA LYS A 197 2.82 -12.31 -0.19
C LYS A 197 4.13 -11.55 -0.05
N SER A 198 4.57 -11.32 1.17
CA SER A 198 5.88 -10.70 1.43
C SER A 198 6.56 -11.30 2.67
N PRO A 199 7.53 -12.18 2.47
CA PRO A 199 8.35 -12.71 3.55
C PRO A 199 9.50 -11.77 3.97
N SER A 200 9.79 -10.69 3.23
CA SER A 200 10.96 -9.85 3.45
C SER A 200 10.65 -8.39 3.77
N GLY A 201 9.51 -7.87 3.28
CA GLY A 201 9.15 -6.47 3.48
C GLY A 201 7.64 -6.29 3.60
N SER A 202 7.15 -5.10 3.27
CA SER A 202 5.70 -4.86 3.28
C SER A 202 5.01 -5.51 2.08
N GLY A 203 3.74 -5.87 2.23
CA GLY A 203 2.93 -6.35 1.13
C GLY A 203 2.75 -5.25 0.08
N ILE A 204 2.16 -4.13 0.47
CA ILE A 204 2.01 -2.93 -0.37
C ILE A 204 2.72 -1.76 0.32
N LYS A 205 3.69 -1.13 -0.35
CA LYS A 205 4.34 0.12 0.08
C LYS A 205 3.98 1.22 -0.91
N VAL A 206 3.44 2.33 -0.40
CA VAL A 206 3.04 3.47 -1.22
C VAL A 206 3.37 4.78 -0.50
N ASN A 207 3.76 5.82 -1.24
CA ASN A 207 4.16 7.09 -0.64
C ASN A 207 2.96 8.05 -0.49
N ASP A 208 2.23 8.35 -1.57
CA ASP A 208 1.32 9.49 -1.60
C ASP A 208 -0.16 9.16 -1.37
N GLY A 209 -0.50 7.86 -1.32
CA GLY A 209 -1.84 7.44 -0.94
C GLY A 209 -2.28 6.11 -1.54
N LEU A 210 -3.20 5.45 -0.86
CA LEU A 210 -3.82 4.21 -1.31
C LEU A 210 -5.35 4.34 -1.26
N TRP A 211 -6.00 4.10 -2.40
CA TRP A 211 -7.45 3.97 -2.50
C TRP A 211 -7.83 2.57 -2.91
N ILE A 212 -8.64 1.91 -2.09
CA ILE A 212 -9.27 0.62 -2.41
C ILE A 212 -10.76 0.90 -2.63
N ASN A 213 -11.18 0.93 -3.89
CA ASN A 213 -12.57 1.21 -4.26
C ASN A 213 -13.38 -0.08 -4.34
N ASN A 214 -12.78 -1.18 -4.77
CA ASN A 214 -13.40 -2.50 -4.86
C ASN A 214 -12.33 -3.60 -4.94
N GLY A 215 -12.72 -4.84 -5.21
CA GLY A 215 -11.86 -6.01 -5.37
C GLY A 215 -11.83 -6.93 -4.17
N THR A 216 -11.22 -8.09 -4.37
CA THR A 216 -10.90 -9.06 -3.31
C THR A 216 -9.40 -9.08 -3.10
N ILE A 217 -8.94 -8.62 -1.94
CA ILE A 217 -7.52 -8.42 -1.66
C ILE A 217 -7.12 -9.28 -0.47
N ASP A 218 -6.13 -10.15 -0.65
CA ASP A 218 -5.52 -10.96 0.41
C ASP A 218 -4.04 -10.60 0.53
N ILE A 219 -3.61 -10.16 1.71
CA ILE A 219 -2.23 -9.76 1.98
C ILE A 219 -1.69 -10.59 3.14
N ASN A 220 -0.61 -11.32 2.89
CA ASN A 220 0.09 -12.11 3.89
C ASN A 220 1.55 -11.68 4.00
N VAL A 221 1.94 -11.16 5.18
CA VAL A 221 3.29 -10.68 5.48
C VAL A 221 3.83 -11.38 6.70
N THR A 222 5.02 -11.98 6.56
CA THR A 222 5.63 -12.76 7.65
C THR A 222 6.93 -12.15 8.19
N ALA A 223 7.48 -11.12 7.55
CA ALA A 223 8.70 -10.46 7.99
C ALA A 223 8.49 -9.66 9.28
N ASP A 224 9.52 -9.62 10.12
CA ASP A 224 9.53 -8.83 11.34
C ASP A 224 9.46 -7.33 11.03
N ALA A 225 8.78 -6.59 11.89
CA ALA A 225 8.54 -5.16 11.75
C ALA A 225 8.01 -4.72 10.35
N ALA A 226 7.46 -5.64 9.55
CA ALA A 226 6.89 -5.35 8.24
C ALA A 226 5.39 -5.06 8.32
N ARG A 227 4.81 -4.58 7.24
CA ARG A 227 3.40 -4.15 7.20
C ARG A 227 2.67 -4.83 6.04
N GLY A 228 1.41 -5.18 6.26
CA GLY A 228 0.54 -5.55 5.16
C GLY A 228 0.46 -4.43 4.14
N ILE A 229 0.00 -3.26 4.58
CA ILE A 229 -0.01 -2.00 3.85
C ILE A 229 0.83 -0.98 4.62
N ARG A 230 1.82 -0.38 3.97
CA ARG A 230 2.54 0.79 4.46
C ARG A 230 2.30 1.96 3.52
N CYS A 231 1.69 3.02 4.02
CA CYS A 231 1.46 4.25 3.30
C CYS A 231 2.09 5.43 4.07
N ASP A 232 2.90 6.23 3.41
CA ASP A 232 3.49 7.42 4.04
C ASP A 232 2.51 8.61 3.99
N SER A 233 1.29 8.38 3.45
CA SER A 233 0.20 9.34 3.37
C SER A 233 -1.12 8.67 3.82
N ILE A 234 -2.22 8.89 3.08
CA ILE A 234 -3.58 8.46 3.43
C ILE A 234 -3.90 7.06 2.93
N VAL A 235 -4.75 6.35 3.66
CA VAL A 235 -5.37 5.10 3.21
C VAL A 235 -6.88 5.24 3.24
N VAL A 236 -7.52 4.99 2.10
CA VAL A 236 -8.97 5.11 1.95
C VAL A 236 -9.53 3.78 1.44
N ILE A 237 -10.51 3.21 2.15
CA ILE A 237 -11.25 2.02 1.74
C ILE A 237 -12.69 2.41 1.48
N ASN A 238 -13.09 2.38 0.22
CA ASN A 238 -14.43 2.73 -0.25
C ASN A 238 -15.29 1.50 -0.56
N GLY A 239 -14.70 0.31 -0.64
CA GLY A 239 -15.42 -0.92 -1.01
C GLY A 239 -14.53 -2.15 -0.98
N GLY A 240 -15.02 -3.23 -1.60
CA GLY A 240 -14.32 -4.49 -1.74
C GLY A 240 -14.19 -5.30 -0.45
N ASN A 241 -13.43 -6.38 -0.53
CA ASN A 241 -13.13 -7.27 0.58
C ASN A 241 -11.61 -7.37 0.76
N THR A 242 -11.08 -6.82 1.83
CA THR A 242 -9.65 -6.84 2.13
C THR A 242 -9.37 -7.68 3.38
N THR A 243 -8.49 -8.66 3.24
CA THR A 243 -7.96 -9.47 4.35
C THR A 243 -6.46 -9.25 4.46
N ILE A 244 -5.98 -8.95 5.66
CA ILE A 244 -4.57 -8.73 5.92
C ILE A 244 -4.11 -9.55 7.11
N THR A 245 -3.09 -10.36 6.92
CA THR A 245 -2.46 -11.14 7.98
C THR A 245 -0.98 -10.76 8.10
N THR A 246 -0.55 -10.47 9.33
CA THR A 246 0.87 -10.26 9.65
C THR A 246 1.27 -11.17 10.82
N SER A 247 2.43 -11.81 10.72
CA SER A 247 2.94 -12.72 11.77
C SER A 247 4.33 -12.37 12.26
N GLY A 248 5.01 -11.40 11.66
CA GLY A 248 6.32 -10.94 12.11
C GLY A 248 6.27 -10.24 13.47
N ASP A 249 7.35 -10.36 14.22
CA ASP A 249 7.51 -9.74 15.53
C ASP A 249 7.93 -8.27 15.44
N CYS A 250 7.86 -7.56 16.56
CA CYS A 250 8.44 -6.23 16.66
C CYS A 250 9.97 -6.31 16.75
N VAL A 251 10.65 -5.32 16.18
CA VAL A 251 12.12 -5.21 16.21
C VAL A 251 12.52 -3.95 16.94
N TYR A 252 13.48 -4.06 17.87
CA TYR A 252 14.02 -2.89 18.57
C TYR A 252 14.87 -2.04 17.62
N ASP A 253 14.51 -0.76 17.53
CA ASP A 253 15.26 0.24 16.79
C ASP A 253 16.08 1.10 17.77
N SER A 254 17.38 0.91 17.73
CA SER A 254 18.31 1.65 18.62
C SER A 254 18.40 3.14 18.31
N SER A 255 18.01 3.58 17.11
CA SER A 255 18.02 4.98 16.73
C SER A 255 16.88 5.77 17.35
N THR A 256 15.72 5.15 17.51
CA THR A 256 14.53 5.73 18.15
C THR A 256 14.40 5.30 19.62
N MET A 257 15.18 4.31 20.04
CA MET A 257 15.07 3.65 21.35
C MET A 257 13.66 3.08 21.62
N ASP A 258 13.00 2.60 20.57
CA ASP A 258 11.64 2.03 20.64
C ASP A 258 11.53 0.80 19.72
N TYR A 259 10.41 0.10 19.83
CA TYR A 259 10.12 -1.07 19.02
C TYR A 259 9.31 -0.71 17.77
N SER A 260 9.85 -1.04 16.59
CA SER A 260 9.12 -1.02 15.33
C SER A 260 8.26 -2.29 15.24
N SER A 261 6.95 -2.14 15.22
CA SER A 261 6.01 -3.26 15.23
C SER A 261 5.60 -3.67 13.82
N ALA A 262 5.35 -4.96 13.60
CA ALA A 262 4.55 -5.39 12.47
C ALA A 262 3.12 -4.82 12.59
N ALA A 263 2.47 -4.52 11.46
CA ALA A 263 1.12 -4.01 11.43
C ALA A 263 0.39 -4.44 10.15
N CYS A 264 -0.92 -4.71 10.23
CA CYS A 264 -1.68 -4.96 9.02
C CYS A 264 -1.73 -3.69 8.16
N ILE A 265 -2.00 -2.53 8.75
CA ILE A 265 -1.95 -1.23 8.07
C ILE A 265 -1.14 -0.25 8.91
N LYS A 266 -0.15 0.42 8.29
CA LYS A 266 0.49 1.61 8.84
C LYS A 266 0.32 2.76 7.86
N CYS A 267 -0.19 3.90 8.35
CA CYS A 267 -0.27 5.13 7.58
C CYS A 267 0.16 6.34 8.42
N ASP A 268 0.73 7.33 7.76
CA ASP A 268 1.22 8.53 8.43
C ASP A 268 0.21 9.69 8.42
N TYR A 269 -0.82 9.59 7.57
CA TYR A 269 -1.98 10.48 7.50
C TYR A 269 -3.29 9.70 7.72
N PRO A 270 -4.48 10.33 7.71
CA PRO A 270 -5.70 9.64 8.11
C PRO A 270 -5.99 8.34 7.37
N PHE A 271 -6.46 7.35 8.12
CA PHE A 271 -7.14 6.18 7.59
C PHE A 271 -8.65 6.45 7.54
N THR A 272 -9.27 6.22 6.40
CA THR A 272 -10.74 6.35 6.26
C THR A 272 -11.32 5.09 5.64
N MET A 273 -12.41 4.58 6.22
CA MET A 273 -13.21 3.51 5.64
C MET A 273 -14.67 3.93 5.55
N THR A 274 -15.25 3.85 4.33
CA THR A 274 -16.64 4.26 4.07
C THR A 274 -17.57 3.08 3.80
N ALA A 275 -17.03 1.99 3.22
CA ALA A 275 -17.79 0.77 2.90
C ALA A 275 -16.85 -0.44 2.75
N GLY A 276 -17.38 -1.59 2.32
CA GLY A 276 -16.61 -2.82 2.12
C GLY A 276 -16.38 -3.61 3.40
N SER A 277 -15.44 -4.55 3.34
CA SER A 277 -15.03 -5.40 4.47
C SER A 277 -13.52 -5.39 4.64
N LEU A 278 -13.05 -5.12 5.85
CA LEU A 278 -11.64 -5.15 6.23
C LEU A 278 -11.45 -6.09 7.41
N THR A 279 -10.77 -7.20 7.17
CA THR A 279 -10.40 -8.17 8.22
C THR A 279 -8.89 -8.17 8.41
N MET A 280 -8.45 -7.97 9.63
CA MET A 280 -7.04 -7.88 9.98
C MET A 280 -6.69 -8.81 11.13
N THR A 281 -5.59 -9.56 10.96
CA THR A 281 -5.03 -10.40 12.00
C THR A 281 -3.52 -10.15 12.12
N SER A 282 -3.06 -9.79 13.31
CA SER A 282 -1.64 -9.64 13.61
C SER A 282 -1.26 -10.51 14.80
N SER A 283 -0.36 -11.48 14.59
CA SER A 283 -0.04 -12.51 15.60
C SER A 283 1.36 -12.40 16.20
N GLY A 284 2.26 -11.60 15.66
CA GLY A 284 3.59 -11.38 16.22
C GLY A 284 3.60 -10.52 17.47
N ASP A 285 4.69 -10.60 18.27
CA ASP A 285 4.89 -9.77 19.45
C ASP A 285 4.77 -8.28 19.11
N GLY A 286 4.01 -7.54 19.91
CA GLY A 286 3.76 -6.11 19.70
C GLY A 286 2.98 -5.76 18.42
N GLY A 287 2.44 -6.74 17.72
CA GLY A 287 1.74 -6.57 16.44
C GLY A 287 0.54 -5.62 16.52
N LYS A 288 0.17 -5.02 15.39
CA LYS A 288 -0.94 -4.06 15.30
C LYS A 288 -1.85 -4.37 14.11
N GLY A 289 -3.16 -4.14 14.29
CA GLY A 289 -4.11 -4.12 13.19
C GLY A 289 -3.90 -2.83 12.37
N ILE A 290 -4.38 -1.68 12.84
CA ILE A 290 -4.06 -0.37 12.26
C ILE A 290 -3.12 0.39 13.18
N ASN A 291 -2.08 0.98 12.62
CA ASN A 291 -1.19 1.93 13.27
C ASN A 291 -1.14 3.22 12.45
N CYS A 292 -1.90 4.23 12.85
CA CYS A 292 -2.04 5.47 12.13
C CYS A 292 -1.48 6.64 12.96
N THR A 293 -0.72 7.53 12.33
CA THR A 293 -0.18 8.74 12.99
C THR A 293 -1.26 9.82 13.15
N ARG A 294 -2.30 9.79 12.31
CA ARG A 294 -3.44 10.71 12.36
C ARG A 294 -4.73 9.93 12.64
N ASP A 295 -5.86 10.57 12.42
CA ASP A 295 -7.17 10.03 12.72
C ASP A 295 -7.50 8.74 11.97
N ILE A 296 -8.15 7.83 12.66
CA ILE A 296 -8.80 6.66 12.08
C ILE A 296 -10.30 6.95 12.06
N ILE A 297 -10.86 7.05 10.84
CA ILE A 297 -12.24 7.46 10.61
C ILE A 297 -13.00 6.31 9.96
N PHE A 298 -13.85 5.65 10.73
CA PHE A 298 -14.70 4.58 10.27
C PHE A 298 -16.15 5.06 10.13
N LYS A 299 -16.61 5.17 8.88
CA LYS A 299 -17.94 5.69 8.52
C LYS A 299 -18.93 4.63 8.10
N GLY A 300 -18.46 3.43 7.73
CA GLY A 300 -19.33 2.35 7.26
C GLY A 300 -18.59 1.10 6.84
N GLY A 301 -19.35 0.08 6.44
CA GLY A 301 -18.80 -1.23 6.11
C GLY A 301 -18.60 -2.13 7.33
N THR A 302 -17.70 -3.10 7.22
CA THR A 302 -17.35 -4.03 8.30
C THR A 302 -15.85 -4.01 8.53
N LEU A 303 -15.42 -3.67 9.74
CA LEU A 303 -14.03 -3.72 10.17
C LEU A 303 -13.88 -4.73 11.32
N VAL A 304 -13.00 -5.69 11.14
CA VAL A 304 -12.60 -6.66 12.18
C VAL A 304 -11.09 -6.62 12.32
N ALA A 305 -10.59 -6.23 13.48
CA ALA A 305 -9.16 -6.23 13.77
C ALA A 305 -8.88 -7.09 15.01
N THR A 306 -7.98 -8.06 14.86
CA THR A 306 -7.58 -8.97 15.93
C THR A 306 -6.06 -9.00 16.07
N THR A 307 -5.55 -8.82 17.28
CA THR A 307 -4.13 -9.02 17.58
C THR A 307 -3.99 -10.04 18.70
N THR A 308 -3.25 -11.11 18.41
CA THR A 308 -3.02 -12.24 19.33
C THR A 308 -1.59 -12.32 19.83
N GLY A 309 -0.69 -11.47 19.34
CA GLY A 309 0.69 -11.37 19.79
C GLY A 309 0.80 -10.97 21.26
N ASP A 310 1.86 -11.39 21.90
CA ASP A 310 2.14 -11.01 23.28
C ASP A 310 2.70 -9.57 23.40
N ASN A 311 3.02 -9.14 24.59
CA ASN A 311 3.56 -7.81 24.87
C ASN A 311 4.91 -7.88 25.60
N THR A 312 5.70 -8.86 25.25
CA THR A 312 7.04 -9.07 25.84
C THR A 312 7.96 -7.90 25.52
N ASN A 313 7.98 -7.49 24.26
CA ASN A 313 8.82 -6.40 23.77
C ASN A 313 7.97 -5.21 23.31
N GLY A 314 7.03 -5.44 22.41
CA GLY A 314 6.12 -4.41 21.90
C GLY A 314 4.79 -4.38 22.66
N LYS A 315 3.94 -3.41 22.35
CA LYS A 315 2.59 -3.31 22.94
C LYS A 315 1.55 -3.55 21.83
N PRO A 316 0.99 -4.76 21.70
CA PRO A 316 0.01 -5.05 20.66
C PRO A 316 -1.23 -4.15 20.80
N LYS A 317 -1.77 -3.72 19.66
CA LYS A 317 -2.98 -2.92 19.56
C LYS A 317 -3.78 -3.36 18.34
N ALA A 318 -5.09 -3.61 18.50
CA ALA A 318 -5.89 -3.86 17.33
C ALA A 318 -6.04 -2.59 16.48
N ILE A 319 -6.29 -1.44 17.11
CA ILE A 319 -6.42 -0.13 16.46
C ILE A 319 -5.60 0.90 17.26
N LYS A 320 -4.60 1.50 16.63
CA LYS A 320 -3.79 2.58 17.21
C LYS A 320 -3.82 3.82 16.33
N SER A 321 -4.14 4.95 16.93
CA SER A 321 -4.02 6.30 16.36
C SER A 321 -3.18 7.16 17.31
N ASP A 322 -2.48 8.17 16.80
CA ASP A 322 -1.82 9.15 17.67
C ASP A 322 -2.70 10.38 17.93
N THR A 323 -3.89 10.48 17.29
CA THR A 323 -4.81 11.60 17.46
C THR A 323 -6.23 11.16 17.83
N GLY A 324 -6.95 10.45 16.98
CA GLY A 324 -8.34 10.08 17.21
C GLY A 324 -8.80 8.80 16.55
N ILE A 325 -9.77 8.11 17.17
CA ILE A 325 -10.47 6.97 16.59
C ILE A 325 -11.95 7.33 16.59
N ILE A 326 -12.53 7.53 15.41
CA ILE A 326 -13.89 8.02 15.21
C ILE A 326 -14.70 6.95 14.49
N VAL A 327 -15.82 6.54 15.07
CA VAL A 327 -16.72 5.50 14.55
C VAL A 327 -18.12 6.10 14.40
N SER A 328 -18.63 6.19 13.19
CA SER A 328 -19.91 6.84 12.89
C SER A 328 -20.91 6.00 12.07
N GLY A 329 -20.56 4.74 11.75
CA GLY A 329 -21.47 3.84 11.01
C GLY A 329 -20.93 2.43 10.90
N GLY A 330 -21.70 1.51 10.33
CA GLY A 330 -21.29 0.14 10.02
C GLY A 330 -21.06 -0.77 11.23
N SER A 331 -20.18 -1.76 11.06
CA SER A 331 -19.79 -2.74 12.09
C SER A 331 -18.30 -2.65 12.38
N PHE A 332 -17.94 -2.18 13.55
CA PHE A 332 -16.56 -2.02 14.00
C PHE A 332 -16.26 -2.97 15.14
N LYS A 333 -15.28 -3.87 14.96
CA LYS A 333 -14.85 -4.82 15.98
C LYS A 333 -13.33 -4.83 16.09
N ALA A 334 -12.83 -4.61 17.30
CA ALA A 334 -11.40 -4.65 17.63
C ALA A 334 -11.17 -5.52 18.86
N THR A 335 -10.24 -6.47 18.79
CA THR A 335 -9.89 -7.36 19.90
C THR A 335 -8.38 -7.50 20.04
N VAL A 336 -7.91 -7.63 21.28
CA VAL A 336 -6.50 -7.83 21.59
C VAL A 336 -6.37 -8.76 22.82
N ASP A 337 -5.39 -9.66 22.79
CA ASP A 337 -5.20 -10.60 23.89
C ASP A 337 -4.48 -9.97 25.09
N SER A 338 -3.53 -9.09 24.88
CA SER A 338 -2.58 -8.71 25.93
C SER A 338 -2.43 -7.20 26.20
N SER A 339 -3.16 -6.30 25.51
CA SER A 339 -3.01 -4.85 25.70
C SER A 339 -4.33 -4.08 25.54
N TRP A 340 -4.36 -3.04 24.67
CA TRP A 340 -5.53 -2.21 24.40
C TRP A 340 -6.09 -2.50 23.02
N ALA A 341 -7.40 -2.82 22.94
CA ALA A 341 -8.06 -2.99 21.64
C ALA A 341 -8.00 -1.72 20.79
N CYS A 342 -8.32 -0.58 21.40
CA CYS A 342 -8.20 0.74 20.79
C CYS A 342 -7.30 1.63 21.67
N ASP A 343 -6.40 2.37 21.03
CA ASP A 343 -5.47 3.27 21.71
C ASP A 343 -5.26 4.54 20.88
N ASN A 344 -5.58 5.71 21.45
CA ASN A 344 -5.33 7.02 20.84
C ASN A 344 -4.37 7.87 21.70
N GLY A 345 -3.63 7.23 22.61
CA GLY A 345 -2.70 7.91 23.50
C GLY A 345 -3.34 8.66 24.68
N TYR A 346 -4.67 8.70 24.80
CA TYR A 346 -5.31 9.34 25.95
C TYR A 346 -5.03 8.58 27.24
N GLU A 347 -4.57 9.29 28.28
CA GLU A 347 -4.21 8.77 29.60
C GLU A 347 -4.94 9.57 30.70
N ASP A 348 -5.53 8.86 31.64
CA ASP A 348 -6.09 9.42 32.87
C ASP A 348 -6.02 8.36 33.98
N GLY A 349 -5.08 8.53 34.90
CA GLY A 349 -4.83 7.58 35.99
C GLY A 349 -5.95 7.49 37.04
N SER A 350 -6.98 8.35 36.96
CA SER A 350 -8.13 8.30 37.86
C SER A 350 -9.24 7.35 37.36
N LEU A 351 -9.20 6.95 36.10
CA LEU A 351 -10.21 6.11 35.48
C LEU A 351 -9.84 4.63 35.55
N SER A 352 -10.84 3.78 35.64
CA SER A 352 -10.68 2.35 35.40
C SER A 352 -10.35 2.07 33.95
N ASP A 353 -9.77 0.91 33.66
CA ASP A 353 -9.40 0.49 32.29
C ASP A 353 -10.56 0.61 31.30
N ASP A 354 -11.77 0.19 31.68
CA ASP A 354 -12.93 0.25 30.78
C ASP A 354 -13.51 1.68 30.63
N GLU A 355 -13.36 2.54 31.62
CA GLU A 355 -13.70 3.96 31.50
C GLU A 355 -12.71 4.68 30.60
N LEU A 356 -11.42 4.38 30.74
CA LEU A 356 -10.37 4.89 29.87
C LEU A 356 -10.56 4.43 28.42
N ALA A 357 -10.91 3.15 28.20
CA ALA A 357 -11.21 2.63 26.86
C ALA A 357 -12.33 3.43 26.16
N LYS A 358 -13.37 3.84 26.89
CA LYS A 358 -14.46 4.67 26.34
C LYS A 358 -14.03 6.09 25.95
N LYS A 359 -12.94 6.60 26.51
CA LYS A 359 -12.35 7.90 26.14
C LYS A 359 -11.46 7.82 24.90
N ARG A 360 -11.01 6.62 24.56
CA ARG A 360 -10.11 6.37 23.43
C ARG A 360 -10.85 6.18 22.10
N VAL A 361 -12.17 6.07 22.12
CA VAL A 361 -12.99 5.92 20.91
C VAL A 361 -14.14 6.91 20.93
N THR A 362 -14.19 7.79 19.94
CA THR A 362 -15.32 8.68 19.70
C THR A 362 -16.37 7.95 18.88
N VAL A 363 -17.60 7.87 19.41
CA VAL A 363 -18.73 7.26 18.71
C VAL A 363 -19.73 8.34 18.37
N GLU A 364 -19.95 8.57 17.08
CA GLU A 364 -20.90 9.55 16.57
C GLU A 364 -22.18 8.83 16.10
N GLY A 365 -23.36 9.41 16.38
CA GLY A 365 -24.64 8.79 16.04
C GLY A 365 -25.14 7.83 17.11
N SER A 366 -26.07 6.96 16.73
CA SER A 366 -26.81 6.07 17.65
C SER A 366 -26.63 4.60 17.27
N PRO A 367 -25.55 3.95 17.70
CA PRO A 367 -25.33 2.52 17.42
C PRO A 367 -26.38 1.64 18.15
N THR A 368 -26.70 0.52 17.53
CA THR A 368 -27.55 -0.53 18.13
C THR A 368 -26.77 -1.35 19.17
N THR A 369 -25.46 -1.45 19.00
CA THR A 369 -24.57 -2.10 19.97
C THR A 369 -23.37 -1.19 20.25
N LYS A 370 -23.07 -0.96 21.53
CA LYS A 370 -21.87 -0.23 21.98
C LYS A 370 -21.29 -0.90 23.22
N ASP A 371 -20.33 -1.79 23.00
CA ASP A 371 -19.55 -2.44 24.06
C ASP A 371 -18.08 -2.07 23.90
N ILE A 372 -17.57 -1.24 24.81
CA ILE A 372 -16.19 -0.72 24.77
C ILE A 372 -15.50 -1.09 26.07
N LYS A 373 -14.54 -1.98 25.98
CA LYS A 373 -13.68 -2.47 27.04
C LYS A 373 -12.21 -2.39 26.65
N LYS A 374 -11.32 -2.51 27.61
CA LYS A 374 -9.88 -2.48 27.40
C LYS A 374 -9.43 -3.40 26.27
N LYS A 375 -9.86 -4.67 26.29
CA LYS A 375 -9.40 -5.71 25.35
C LYS A 375 -10.33 -5.96 24.17
N SER A 376 -11.52 -5.38 24.18
CA SER A 376 -12.48 -5.58 23.12
C SER A 376 -13.37 -4.36 22.91
N VAL A 377 -13.57 -4.00 21.67
CA VAL A 377 -14.50 -2.94 21.25
C VAL A 377 -15.43 -3.52 20.20
N THR A 378 -16.73 -3.36 20.41
CA THR A 378 -17.76 -3.73 19.43
C THR A 378 -18.76 -2.58 19.33
N ILE A 379 -18.89 -2.01 18.14
CA ILE A 379 -19.82 -0.92 17.83
C ILE A 379 -20.54 -1.31 16.53
N ILE A 380 -21.87 -1.33 16.57
CA ILE A 380 -22.73 -1.68 15.42
C ILE A 380 -23.82 -0.63 15.30
N PHE A 381 -23.98 -0.07 14.13
CA PHE A 381 -25.03 0.87 13.78
C PHE A 381 -26.21 0.22 13.05
#